data_ad279b3d56acfccc6fb7bfe8a29917d9
#
_entry.id   ad279b3d56acfccc6fb7bfe8a29917d9
#
_cell.length_a   1.000
_cell.length_b   1.000
_cell.length_c   1.000
_cell.angle_alpha   90.00
_cell.angle_beta   90.00
_cell.angle_gamma   90.00
#
_symmetry.space_group_name_H-M   'P 1'
#
loop_
_entity.id
_entity.type
_entity.pdbx_description
1 polymer ?
#
loop_
_entity_poly.entity_id
_entity_poly.type
_entity_poly.pdbx_seq_one_letter_code
_entity_poly.pdbx_strand_id
1 'polypeptide(L)'
;DKMIKVLEAKSKYMAVNTQVNSGNRGYHAISRYSRADLVSLNEPELRLATHNRYDSVETLAEKIRQTVNAKHVSITRGTNGAIMLSRDENEIHRAPVLSTKVIDRIGAGDAFLSLAGTGLGAGLSSELTTFIASAAAAIDVQIVCNRDPIAPVDLYKYITTLLK
;
A
#
# COMPACT_ATOMS: atom_id res chain seq x y z
N ASP A 1 18.94 -12.24 0.47
CA ASP A 1 18.09 -13.33 -0.02
C ASP A 1 17.84 -14.43 1.01
N LYS A 2 18.80 -14.81 1.89
CA LYS A 2 18.55 -15.79 2.96
C LYS A 2 17.43 -15.35 3.92
N MET A 3 17.41 -14.08 4.32
CA MET A 3 16.39 -13.52 5.21
C MET A 3 15.00 -13.54 4.56
N ILE A 4 14.87 -13.13 3.30
CA ILE A 4 13.61 -13.18 2.56
C ILE A 4 13.05 -14.62 2.57
N LYS A 5 13.87 -15.62 2.24
CA LYS A 5 13.44 -17.04 2.25
C LYS A 5 12.94 -17.50 3.61
N VAL A 6 13.58 -17.06 4.70
CA VAL A 6 13.14 -17.39 6.06
C VAL A 6 11.80 -16.72 6.38
N LEU A 7 11.61 -15.44 6.00
CA LEU A 7 10.35 -14.74 6.18
C LEU A 7 9.23 -15.41 5.37
N GLU A 8 9.48 -15.71 4.10
CA GLU A 8 8.52 -16.39 3.23
C GLU A 8 8.09 -17.76 3.79
N ALA A 9 9.03 -18.53 4.34
CA ALA A 9 8.75 -19.85 4.88
C ALA A 9 8.02 -19.84 6.24
N LYS A 10 8.27 -18.82 7.08
CA LYS A 10 7.80 -18.80 8.47
C LYS A 10 6.66 -17.85 8.75
N SER A 11 6.44 -16.82 7.92
CA SER A 11 5.36 -15.87 8.13
C SER A 11 4.00 -16.49 7.82
N LYS A 12 3.07 -16.40 8.76
CA LYS A 12 1.66 -16.77 8.54
C LYS A 12 0.96 -15.77 7.61
N TYR A 13 1.30 -14.49 7.75
CA TYR A 13 0.86 -13.39 6.91
C TYR A 13 2.05 -12.49 6.62
N MET A 14 2.22 -12.06 5.37
CA MET A 14 3.35 -11.24 4.95
C MET A 14 2.88 -10.08 4.06
N ALA A 15 2.93 -8.86 4.62
CA ALA A 15 2.78 -7.63 3.88
C ALA A 15 4.17 -7.07 3.52
N VAL A 16 4.36 -6.68 2.27
CA VAL A 16 5.66 -6.25 1.74
C VAL A 16 5.54 -4.90 1.05
N ASN A 17 6.51 -4.04 1.36
CA ASN A 17 6.79 -2.82 0.64
C ASN A 17 8.26 -2.83 0.20
N THR A 18 8.58 -2.14 -0.88
CA THR A 18 9.96 -1.91 -1.32
C THR A 18 10.16 -0.43 -1.58
N GLN A 19 10.96 0.18 -0.73
CA GLN A 19 11.24 1.61 -0.82
C GLN A 19 12.26 1.91 -1.91
N VAL A 20 11.99 2.92 -2.73
CA VAL A 20 12.88 3.46 -3.72
C VAL A 20 13.41 4.81 -3.23
N ASN A 21 14.64 4.81 -2.73
CA ASN A 21 15.36 6.02 -2.38
C ASN A 21 16.61 6.19 -3.28
N SER A 22 17.33 7.31 -3.12
CA SER A 22 18.50 7.63 -3.92
C SER A 22 19.62 6.59 -3.80
N GLY A 23 19.76 5.92 -2.64
CA GLY A 23 20.83 4.96 -2.37
C GLY A 23 20.53 3.54 -2.85
N ASN A 24 19.28 3.17 -3.04
CA ASN A 24 18.89 1.81 -3.39
C ASN A 24 17.97 1.69 -4.62
N ARG A 25 17.89 2.75 -5.43
CA ARG A 25 17.02 2.80 -6.60
C ARG A 25 17.29 1.64 -7.57
N GLY A 26 16.30 0.74 -7.70
CA GLY A 26 16.40 -0.44 -8.54
C GLY A 26 17.10 -1.66 -7.91
N TYR A 27 17.74 -1.52 -6.75
CA TYR A 27 18.44 -2.63 -6.09
C TYR A 27 17.56 -3.45 -5.12
N HIS A 28 16.52 -2.85 -4.58
CA HIS A 28 15.55 -3.54 -3.74
C HIS A 28 14.21 -3.64 -4.48
N ALA A 29 14.18 -4.49 -5.50
CA ALA A 29 12.97 -4.70 -6.30
C ALA A 29 12.02 -5.66 -5.61
N ILE A 30 10.71 -5.41 -5.77
CA ILE A 30 9.64 -6.29 -5.23
C ILE A 30 9.72 -7.71 -5.80
N SER A 31 10.26 -7.90 -7.00
CA SER A 31 10.48 -9.20 -7.66
C SER A 31 11.45 -10.14 -6.93
N ARG A 32 12.14 -9.66 -5.88
CA ARG A 32 12.95 -10.53 -5.00
C ARG A 32 12.11 -11.43 -4.10
N TYR A 33 10.84 -11.11 -3.92
CA TYR A 33 9.90 -11.90 -3.13
C TYR A 33 9.16 -12.87 -4.06
N SER A 34 9.04 -14.13 -3.64
CA SER A 34 8.34 -15.18 -4.41
C SER A 34 6.88 -15.35 -3.97
N ARG A 35 6.51 -14.82 -2.81
CA ARG A 35 5.14 -14.74 -2.31
C ARG A 35 4.93 -13.51 -1.44
N ALA A 36 3.69 -13.03 -1.38
CA ALA A 36 3.22 -12.10 -0.36
C ALA A 36 1.71 -12.25 -0.19
N ASP A 37 1.19 -11.92 0.98
CA ASP A 37 -0.25 -11.76 1.17
C ASP A 37 -0.68 -10.38 0.68
N LEU A 38 0.11 -9.34 0.97
CA LEU A 38 -0.07 -7.99 0.46
C LEU A 38 1.25 -7.44 -0.08
N VAL A 39 1.21 -6.86 -1.27
CA VAL A 39 2.25 -5.95 -1.79
C VAL A 39 1.67 -4.53 -1.80
N SER A 40 2.35 -3.57 -1.18
CA SER A 40 1.97 -2.16 -1.21
C SER A 40 3.10 -1.33 -1.81
N LEU A 41 2.81 -0.64 -2.90
CA LEU A 41 3.76 0.21 -3.63
C LEU A 41 3.12 1.58 -3.91
N ASN A 42 3.95 2.59 -4.13
CA ASN A 42 3.48 3.80 -4.80
C ASN A 42 3.59 3.65 -6.33
N GLU A 43 2.91 4.51 -7.09
CA GLU A 43 2.92 4.43 -8.56
C GLU A 43 4.35 4.55 -9.16
N PRO A 44 5.25 5.44 -8.70
CA PRO A 44 6.64 5.44 -9.14
C PRO A 44 7.40 4.12 -8.89
N GLU A 45 7.20 3.50 -7.73
CA GLU A 45 7.79 2.20 -7.39
C GLU A 45 7.25 1.08 -8.28
N LEU A 46 5.95 1.07 -8.53
CA LEU A 46 5.30 0.14 -9.46
C LEU A 46 5.91 0.23 -10.86
N ARG A 47 6.03 1.44 -11.39
CA ARG A 47 6.59 1.70 -12.72
C ARG A 47 8.06 1.31 -12.81
N LEU A 48 8.83 1.57 -11.75
CA LEU A 48 10.21 1.13 -11.67
C LEU A 48 10.32 -0.40 -11.61
N ALA A 49 9.52 -1.05 -10.78
CA ALA A 49 9.54 -2.51 -10.62
C ALA A 49 9.15 -3.27 -11.90
N THR A 50 8.28 -2.68 -12.70
CA THR A 50 7.82 -3.27 -13.98
C THR A 50 8.62 -2.81 -15.19
N HIS A 51 9.54 -1.83 -15.04
CA HIS A 51 10.27 -1.15 -16.11
C HIS A 51 9.34 -0.60 -17.21
N ASN A 52 8.15 -0.14 -16.82
CA ASN A 52 7.14 0.30 -17.78
C ASN A 52 6.47 1.62 -17.32
N ARG A 53 6.51 2.63 -18.22
CA ARG A 53 5.96 3.97 -17.98
C ARG A 53 4.58 4.20 -18.59
N TYR A 54 4.14 3.34 -19.51
CA TYR A 54 3.06 3.65 -20.44
C TYR A 54 1.77 2.90 -20.11
N ASP A 55 1.87 1.66 -19.64
CA ASP A 55 0.69 0.86 -19.33
C ASP A 55 -0.11 1.43 -18.15
N SER A 56 -1.36 1.03 -18.07
CA SER A 56 -2.24 1.42 -16.97
C SER A 56 -1.71 0.88 -15.63
N VAL A 57 -2.00 1.60 -14.54
CA VAL A 57 -1.60 1.19 -13.19
C VAL A 57 -2.18 -0.18 -12.84
N GLU A 58 -3.40 -0.45 -13.27
CA GLU A 58 -4.09 -1.72 -13.08
C GLU A 58 -3.35 -2.88 -13.75
N THR A 59 -2.96 -2.71 -15.02
CA THR A 59 -2.18 -3.70 -15.78
C THR A 59 -0.84 -3.98 -15.09
N LEU A 60 -0.14 -2.93 -14.66
CA LEU A 60 1.15 -3.07 -13.99
C LEU A 60 1.01 -3.72 -12.61
N ALA A 61 -0.03 -3.38 -11.86
CA ALA A 61 -0.32 -3.97 -10.55
C ALA A 61 -0.63 -5.47 -10.69
N GLU A 62 -1.40 -5.86 -11.71
CA GLU A 62 -1.66 -7.27 -12.01
C GLU A 62 -0.37 -8.03 -12.38
N LYS A 63 0.53 -7.41 -13.15
CA LYS A 63 1.84 -7.97 -13.45
C LYS A 63 2.66 -8.22 -12.18
N ILE A 64 2.68 -7.28 -11.23
CA ILE A 64 3.34 -7.46 -9.93
C ILE A 64 2.68 -8.57 -9.14
N ARG A 65 1.34 -8.61 -9.11
CA ARG A 65 0.58 -9.66 -8.41
C ARG A 65 0.99 -11.06 -8.87
N GLN A 66 1.12 -11.24 -10.17
CA GLN A 66 1.55 -12.52 -10.76
C GLN A 66 3.03 -12.80 -10.47
N THR A 67 3.91 -11.83 -10.65
CA THR A 67 5.37 -11.97 -10.46
C THR A 67 5.72 -12.39 -9.04
N VAL A 68 5.06 -11.79 -8.04
CA VAL A 68 5.31 -12.05 -6.61
C VAL A 68 4.38 -13.14 -6.06
N ASN A 69 3.45 -13.67 -6.87
CA ASN A 69 2.39 -14.55 -6.39
C ASN A 69 1.64 -13.94 -5.19
N ALA A 70 1.33 -12.64 -5.27
CA ALA A 70 0.67 -11.93 -4.20
C ALA A 70 -0.84 -12.23 -4.15
N LYS A 71 -1.42 -12.21 -2.96
CA LYS A 71 -2.88 -12.29 -2.79
C LYS A 71 -3.54 -10.94 -3.08
N HIS A 72 -2.96 -9.86 -2.54
CA HIS A 72 -3.42 -8.49 -2.75
C HIS A 72 -2.27 -7.61 -3.22
N VAL A 73 -2.57 -6.64 -4.07
CA VAL A 73 -1.64 -5.56 -4.47
C VAL A 73 -2.34 -4.23 -4.31
N SER A 74 -1.79 -3.34 -3.51
CA SER A 74 -2.25 -1.97 -3.37
C SER A 74 -1.27 -0.98 -3.97
N ILE A 75 -1.79 0.03 -4.68
CA ILE A 75 -0.99 1.09 -5.28
C ILE A 75 -1.50 2.44 -4.80
N THR A 76 -0.66 3.18 -4.08
CA THR A 76 -0.92 4.56 -3.70
C THR A 76 -0.49 5.50 -4.84
N ARG A 77 -1.31 6.51 -5.15
CA ARG A 77 -1.19 7.35 -6.34
C ARG A 77 -1.22 8.85 -6.04
N GLY A 78 -0.86 9.22 -4.82
CA GLY A 78 -0.86 10.61 -4.36
C GLY A 78 -2.24 11.26 -4.53
N THR A 79 -2.33 12.31 -5.35
CA THR A 79 -3.60 13.02 -5.62
C THR A 79 -4.65 12.20 -6.37
N ASN A 80 -4.28 11.04 -6.89
CA ASN A 80 -5.19 10.11 -7.57
C ASN A 80 -5.71 9.01 -6.63
N GLY A 81 -5.48 9.12 -5.31
CA GLY A 81 -5.94 8.17 -4.31
C GLY A 81 -5.18 6.86 -4.28
N ALA A 82 -5.87 5.75 -4.09
CA ALA A 82 -5.29 4.41 -4.05
C ALA A 82 -6.18 3.40 -4.76
N ILE A 83 -5.56 2.31 -5.22
CA ILE A 83 -6.27 1.14 -5.74
C ILE A 83 -5.79 -0.11 -5.02
N MET A 84 -6.65 -1.12 -4.94
CA MET A 84 -6.31 -2.46 -4.46
C MET A 84 -6.90 -3.51 -5.39
N LEU A 85 -6.04 -4.42 -5.83
CA LEU A 85 -6.39 -5.62 -6.57
C LEU A 85 -6.32 -6.82 -5.63
N SER A 86 -7.26 -7.75 -5.74
CA SER A 86 -7.26 -9.00 -5.00
C SER A 86 -7.32 -10.18 -5.96
N ARG A 87 -6.66 -11.30 -5.61
CA ARG A 87 -6.70 -12.55 -6.39
C ARG A 87 -8.10 -13.15 -6.43
N ASP A 88 -8.82 -13.03 -5.32
CA ASP A 88 -10.09 -13.71 -5.10
C ASP A 88 -11.29 -12.82 -5.48
N GLU A 89 -11.02 -11.59 -5.95
CA GLU A 89 -12.04 -10.62 -6.32
C GLU A 89 -11.83 -10.18 -7.77
N ASN A 90 -12.90 -10.13 -8.54
CA ASN A 90 -12.86 -9.69 -9.95
C ASN A 90 -12.88 -8.16 -10.08
N GLU A 91 -13.05 -7.46 -8.97
CA GLU A 91 -13.20 -6.02 -8.93
C GLU A 91 -11.97 -5.34 -8.34
N ILE A 92 -11.61 -4.19 -8.90
CA ILE A 92 -10.55 -3.34 -8.38
C ILE A 92 -11.17 -2.29 -7.47
N HIS A 93 -10.83 -2.33 -6.18
CA HIS A 93 -11.30 -1.34 -5.23
C HIS A 93 -10.49 -0.06 -5.34
N ARG A 94 -11.19 1.07 -5.28
CA ARG A 94 -10.60 2.40 -5.43
C ARG A 94 -11.02 3.31 -4.28
N ALA A 95 -10.06 3.97 -3.67
CA ALA A 95 -10.31 5.06 -2.75
C ALA A 95 -9.85 6.37 -3.39
N PRO A 96 -10.66 7.42 -3.40
CA PRO A 96 -10.22 8.74 -3.84
C PRO A 96 -9.19 9.32 -2.88
N VAL A 97 -8.57 10.46 -3.24
CA VAL A 97 -7.80 11.23 -2.27
C VAL A 97 -8.73 11.77 -1.20
N LEU A 98 -8.43 11.45 0.06
CA LEU A 98 -9.29 11.81 1.19
C LEU A 98 -8.82 13.09 1.91
N SER A 99 -7.63 13.61 1.62
CA SER A 99 -7.14 14.88 2.14
C SER A 99 -6.64 15.78 1.02
N THR A 100 -7.11 17.04 1.02
CA THR A 100 -6.58 18.09 0.15
C THR A 100 -5.48 18.91 0.82
N LYS A 101 -5.34 18.78 2.16
CA LYS A 101 -4.31 19.46 2.93
C LYS A 101 -3.12 18.52 3.11
N VAL A 102 -2.06 18.77 2.37
CA VAL A 102 -0.81 18.01 2.45
C VAL A 102 0.28 18.92 3.01
N ILE A 103 0.81 18.55 4.17
CA ILE A 103 1.93 19.24 4.83
C ILE A 103 3.23 18.50 4.51
N ASP A 104 3.23 17.18 4.70
CA ASP A 104 4.35 16.31 4.42
C ASP A 104 3.84 15.01 3.80
N ARG A 105 4.63 14.42 2.91
CA ARG A 105 4.28 13.14 2.25
C ARG A 105 5.06 11.96 2.81
N ILE A 106 6.03 12.24 3.68
CA ILE A 106 6.85 11.21 4.33
C ILE A 106 5.97 10.46 5.32
N GLY A 107 5.93 9.13 5.20
CA GLY A 107 5.18 8.26 6.11
C GLY A 107 3.82 7.81 5.61
N ALA A 108 3.17 8.56 4.73
CA ALA A 108 1.82 8.20 4.24
C ALA A 108 1.73 6.79 3.63
N GLY A 109 2.78 6.34 2.94
CA GLY A 109 2.88 4.97 2.45
C GLY A 109 2.99 3.93 3.56
N ASP A 110 3.72 4.25 4.63
CA ASP A 110 3.89 3.38 5.79
C ASP A 110 2.60 3.31 6.62
N ALA A 111 1.90 4.44 6.80
CA ALA A 111 0.59 4.49 7.43
C ALA A 111 -0.43 3.66 6.64
N PHE A 112 -0.47 3.80 5.32
CA PHE A 112 -1.31 2.99 4.45
C PHE A 112 -1.00 1.50 4.58
N LEU A 113 0.27 1.10 4.44
CA LEU A 113 0.71 -0.29 4.55
C LEU A 113 0.34 -0.90 5.90
N SER A 114 0.55 -0.18 7.00
CA SER A 114 0.28 -0.66 8.35
C SER A 114 -1.19 -1.01 8.53
N LEU A 115 -2.10 -0.14 8.10
CA LEU A 115 -3.54 -0.38 8.21
C LEU A 115 -4.03 -1.41 7.17
N ALA A 116 -3.50 -1.36 5.94
CA ALA A 116 -3.85 -2.34 4.92
C ALA A 116 -3.39 -3.75 5.31
N GLY A 117 -2.16 -3.90 5.79
CA GLY A 117 -1.61 -5.18 6.22
C GLY A 117 -2.36 -5.78 7.40
N THR A 118 -2.63 -4.99 8.43
CA THR A 118 -3.38 -5.45 9.61
C THR A 118 -4.85 -5.72 9.30
N GLY A 119 -5.49 -4.89 8.49
CA GLY A 119 -6.91 -5.06 8.10
C GLY A 119 -7.12 -6.36 7.32
N LEU A 120 -6.36 -6.58 6.25
CA LEU A 120 -6.44 -7.83 5.47
C LEU A 120 -6.01 -9.04 6.31
N GLY A 121 -4.98 -8.90 7.15
CA GLY A 121 -4.55 -9.95 8.06
C GLY A 121 -5.60 -10.33 9.11
N ALA A 122 -6.47 -9.40 9.49
CA ALA A 122 -7.63 -9.61 10.36
C ALA A 122 -8.89 -10.09 9.60
N GLY A 123 -8.84 -10.21 8.27
CA GLY A 123 -9.94 -10.72 7.46
C GLY A 123 -10.94 -9.66 6.99
N LEU A 124 -10.59 -8.38 7.03
CA LEU A 124 -11.41 -7.33 6.42
C LEU A 124 -11.43 -7.47 4.89
N SER A 125 -12.52 -7.03 4.25
CA SER A 125 -12.61 -6.97 2.79
C SER A 125 -11.59 -6.00 2.20
N SER A 126 -11.19 -6.23 0.95
CA SER A 126 -10.26 -5.36 0.22
C SER A 126 -10.81 -3.93 0.09
N GLU A 127 -12.12 -3.78 -0.13
CA GLU A 127 -12.81 -2.49 -0.21
C GLU A 127 -12.65 -1.68 1.09
N LEU A 128 -13.11 -2.26 2.21
CA LEU A 128 -13.05 -1.61 3.52
C LEU A 128 -11.61 -1.30 3.93
N THR A 129 -10.71 -2.24 3.68
CA THR A 129 -9.29 -2.07 3.97
C THR A 129 -8.68 -0.92 3.16
N THR A 130 -9.00 -0.81 1.86
CA THR A 130 -8.52 0.27 1.01
C THR A 130 -8.99 1.63 1.52
N PHE A 131 -10.24 1.73 1.95
CA PHE A 131 -10.81 2.96 2.51
C PHE A 131 -10.13 3.34 3.85
N ILE A 132 -10.02 2.42 4.81
CA ILE A 132 -9.43 2.69 6.13
C ILE A 132 -7.95 3.07 5.99
N ALA A 133 -7.20 2.33 5.17
CA ALA A 133 -5.78 2.62 4.92
C ALA A 133 -5.59 3.99 4.24
N SER A 134 -6.48 4.36 3.32
CA SER A 134 -6.47 5.70 2.69
C SER A 134 -6.81 6.80 3.69
N ALA A 135 -7.72 6.55 4.64
CA ALA A 135 -8.04 7.52 5.70
C ALA A 135 -6.85 7.73 6.64
N ALA A 136 -6.13 6.67 7.01
CA ALA A 136 -4.91 6.79 7.80
C ALA A 136 -3.82 7.58 7.05
N ALA A 137 -3.56 7.27 5.78
CA ALA A 137 -2.62 8.03 4.96
C ALA A 137 -3.02 9.52 4.82
N ALA A 138 -4.33 9.81 4.75
CA ALA A 138 -4.84 11.17 4.68
C ALA A 138 -4.67 11.98 5.98
N ILE A 139 -4.61 11.31 7.13
CA ILE A 139 -4.23 11.94 8.41
C ILE A 139 -2.72 12.16 8.42
N ASP A 140 -1.94 11.14 8.05
CA ASP A 140 -0.49 11.16 8.09
C ASP A 140 0.12 12.30 7.29
N VAL A 141 -0.38 12.58 6.07
CA VAL A 141 0.12 13.70 5.25
C VAL A 141 -0.10 15.09 5.89
N GLN A 142 -0.81 15.19 7.00
CA GLN A 142 -1.00 16.41 7.77
C GLN A 142 -0.04 16.50 8.97
N ILE A 143 0.77 15.46 9.22
CA ILE A 143 1.76 15.37 10.29
C ILE A 143 3.15 15.58 9.68
N VAL A 144 3.93 16.49 10.26
CA VAL A 144 5.30 16.77 9.79
C VAL A 144 6.24 15.66 10.25
N CYS A 145 6.95 15.04 9.31
CA CYS A 145 8.01 14.04 9.57
C CYS A 145 7.59 12.90 10.51
N ASN A 146 6.33 12.43 10.44
CA ASN A 146 5.79 11.38 11.31
C ASN A 146 6.00 11.64 12.81
N ARG A 147 6.03 12.91 13.21
CA ARG A 147 6.34 13.32 14.60
C ARG A 147 5.38 12.73 15.60
N ASP A 148 4.12 12.66 15.25
CA ASP A 148 3.05 12.21 16.13
C ASP A 148 2.38 10.95 15.57
N PRO A 149 2.14 9.90 16.36
CA PRO A 149 1.43 8.72 15.89
C PRO A 149 -0.05 9.04 15.64
N ILE A 150 -0.66 8.35 14.66
CA ILE A 150 -2.10 8.43 14.44
C ILE A 150 -2.82 7.72 15.58
N ALA A 151 -3.49 8.46 16.46
CA ALA A 151 -4.28 7.86 17.51
C ALA A 151 -5.57 7.22 16.93
N PRO A 152 -6.01 6.05 17.43
CA PRO A 152 -7.23 5.40 16.96
C PRO A 152 -8.47 6.31 16.99
N VAL A 153 -8.57 7.15 18.03
CA VAL A 153 -9.69 8.08 18.17
C VAL A 153 -9.72 9.12 17.04
N ASP A 154 -8.57 9.56 16.54
CA ASP A 154 -8.49 10.54 15.46
C ASP A 154 -8.87 9.90 14.13
N LEU A 155 -8.46 8.66 13.90
CA LEU A 155 -8.89 7.90 12.73
C LEU A 155 -10.42 7.68 12.74
N TYR A 156 -11.01 7.30 13.88
CA TYR A 156 -12.46 7.14 13.99
C TYR A 156 -13.23 8.44 13.74
N LYS A 157 -12.77 9.55 14.31
CA LYS A 157 -13.38 10.88 14.07
C LYS A 157 -13.27 11.28 12.61
N TYR A 158 -12.11 11.04 11.99
CA TYR A 158 -11.87 11.36 10.59
C TYR A 158 -12.80 10.57 9.68
N ILE A 159 -12.88 9.24 9.84
CA ILE A 159 -13.78 8.38 9.09
C ILE A 159 -15.23 8.81 9.29
N THR A 160 -15.65 9.08 10.52
CA THR A 160 -17.01 9.56 10.82
C THR A 160 -17.34 10.87 10.10
N THR A 161 -16.34 11.75 9.94
CA THR A 161 -16.52 13.01 9.19
C THR A 161 -16.66 12.79 7.70
N LEU A 162 -15.95 11.81 7.14
CA LEU A 162 -16.05 11.45 5.72
C LEU A 162 -17.38 10.81 5.34
N LEU A 163 -18.05 10.16 6.30
CA LEU A 163 -19.30 9.43 6.08
C LEU A 163 -20.58 10.27 6.36
N LYS A 164 -20.44 11.54 6.74
CA LYS A 164 -21.55 12.50 6.91
C LYS A 164 -21.87 13.24 5.62
#